data_2cff4a13f2a8fe8744f2ace20cf327eb
#
_entry.id   2cff4a13f2a8fe8744f2ace20cf327eb
#
_cell.length_a   1.000
_cell.length_b   1.000
_cell.length_c   1.000
_cell.angle_alpha   90.00
_cell.angle_beta   90.00
_cell.angle_gamma   90.00
#
_symmetry.space_group_name_H-M   'P 1'
#
loop_
_entity.id
_entity.type
_entity.pdbx_description
1 polymer ?
#
loop_
_entity_poly.entity_id
_entity_poly.type
_entity_poly.pdbx_seq_one_letter_code
_entity_poly.pdbx_strand_id
1 'polypeptide(L)'
;MSSFVIVVTPVEGELCQLASLDELPPHVRADLEALRDEVSERFPEADAVGETGALCARPEIEGVSVVIRPEVITRPLVVNAVMRFAAPRQLRVTSPELGLVADPRERIDIDVHRRPTMVGAGIVDHEVRGRPRGTLPWVTHELLAQLIGKLLVDGDRLELEVDDERWFRYERSGGCLLIEMSGGPEEPLRRGTVPVDVPGVAADAGWAWACCEQGWAEIFEGDDGSVPAVVGDPVAGGPAAGERGATAAA
;
A
#
# COMPACT_ATOMS: atom_id res chain seq x y z
N MET A 1 3.04 -4.50 22.88
CA MET A 1 3.13 -4.85 21.42
C MET A 1 1.82 -4.44 20.81
N SER A 2 1.83 -3.50 19.86
CA SER A 2 0.61 -3.12 19.13
C SER A 2 0.18 -4.30 18.27
N SER A 3 -1.01 -4.85 18.53
CA SER A 3 -1.55 -5.95 17.74
C SER A 3 -2.09 -5.36 16.44
N PHE A 4 -1.59 -5.83 15.30
CA PHE A 4 -2.12 -5.47 13.99
C PHE A 4 -3.60 -5.87 13.88
N VAL A 5 -4.44 -4.94 13.45
CA VAL A 5 -5.88 -5.15 13.34
C VAL A 5 -6.35 -4.81 11.92
N ILE A 6 -7.25 -5.64 11.40
CA ILE A 6 -8.03 -5.36 10.21
C ILE A 6 -9.47 -5.10 10.67
N VAL A 7 -10.05 -3.99 10.24
CA VAL A 7 -11.42 -3.63 10.53
C VAL A 7 -12.20 -3.58 9.23
N VAL A 8 -13.31 -4.31 9.17
CA VAL A 8 -14.21 -4.33 8.01
C VAL A 8 -15.53 -3.68 8.38
N THR A 9 -15.94 -2.67 7.61
CA THR A 9 -17.13 -1.86 7.86
C THR A 9 -17.98 -1.73 6.60
N PRO A 10 -19.26 -1.35 6.72
CA PRO A 10 -20.02 -0.88 5.57
C PRO A 10 -19.32 0.30 4.87
N VAL A 11 -19.48 0.44 3.55
CA VAL A 11 -18.90 1.57 2.80
C VAL A 11 -19.64 2.88 3.04
N GLU A 12 -20.90 2.83 3.41
CA GLU A 12 -21.74 4.00 3.67
C GLU A 12 -21.41 4.60 5.04
N GLY A 13 -20.94 5.84 5.05
CA GLY A 13 -20.48 6.51 6.27
C GLY A 13 -21.54 6.63 7.35
N GLU A 14 -22.83 6.77 6.97
CA GLU A 14 -23.95 6.82 7.92
C GLU A 14 -24.11 5.50 8.67
N LEU A 15 -23.96 4.37 7.99
CA LEU A 15 -24.06 3.04 8.60
C LEU A 15 -22.89 2.76 9.57
N CYS A 16 -21.72 3.36 9.34
CA CYS A 16 -20.58 3.22 10.24
C CYS A 16 -20.78 3.92 11.60
N GLN A 17 -21.76 4.81 11.71
CA GLN A 17 -22.07 5.56 12.95
C GLN A 17 -23.10 4.87 13.84
N LEU A 18 -23.71 3.80 13.37
CA LEU A 18 -24.67 3.02 14.13
C LEU A 18 -24.00 2.27 15.28
N ALA A 19 -24.71 2.09 16.38
CA ALA A 19 -24.13 1.52 17.60
C ALA A 19 -24.11 -0.02 17.58
N SER A 20 -24.99 -0.66 16.81
CA SER A 20 -25.15 -2.11 16.81
C SER A 20 -25.56 -2.66 15.45
N LEU A 21 -25.35 -3.96 15.26
CA LEU A 21 -25.78 -4.68 14.07
C LEU A 21 -27.30 -4.64 13.85
N ASP A 22 -28.08 -4.53 14.92
CA ASP A 22 -29.53 -4.56 14.82
C ASP A 22 -30.11 -3.29 14.17
N GLU A 23 -29.32 -2.24 14.14
CA GLU A 23 -29.66 -0.97 13.48
C GLU A 23 -29.34 -0.98 11.98
N LEU A 24 -28.53 -1.95 11.53
CA LEU A 24 -28.17 -2.07 10.11
C LEU A 24 -29.31 -2.64 9.26
N PRO A 25 -29.34 -2.27 7.98
CA PRO A 25 -30.17 -2.98 7.01
C PRO A 25 -29.88 -4.49 7.04
N PRO A 26 -30.90 -5.35 6.95
CA PRO A 26 -30.73 -6.80 7.11
C PRO A 26 -29.69 -7.43 6.17
N HIS A 27 -29.58 -6.92 4.94
CA HIS A 27 -28.59 -7.42 3.97
C HIS A 27 -27.16 -7.05 4.37
N VAL A 28 -26.92 -5.82 4.86
CA VAL A 28 -25.58 -5.37 5.31
C VAL A 28 -25.15 -6.16 6.54
N ARG A 29 -26.08 -6.40 7.49
CA ARG A 29 -25.82 -7.25 8.64
C ARG A 29 -25.45 -8.68 8.21
N ALA A 30 -26.22 -9.27 7.32
CA ALA A 30 -25.94 -10.61 6.80
C ALA A 30 -24.56 -10.68 6.10
N ASP A 31 -24.15 -9.64 5.38
CA ASP A 31 -22.84 -9.55 4.72
C ASP A 31 -21.70 -9.51 5.72
N LEU A 32 -21.81 -8.76 6.82
CA LEU A 32 -20.81 -8.72 7.89
C LEU A 32 -20.72 -10.05 8.64
N GLU A 33 -21.84 -10.66 8.98
CA GLU A 33 -21.89 -11.97 9.62
C GLU A 33 -21.29 -13.06 8.72
N ALA A 34 -21.65 -13.07 7.44
CA ALA A 34 -21.10 -14.01 6.45
C ALA A 34 -19.58 -13.83 6.27
N LEU A 35 -19.09 -12.58 6.22
CA LEU A 35 -17.64 -12.32 6.13
C LEU A 35 -16.91 -12.81 7.38
N ARG A 36 -17.42 -12.54 8.57
CA ARG A 36 -16.86 -13.05 9.83
C ARG A 36 -16.74 -14.58 9.80
N ASP A 37 -17.81 -15.25 9.40
CA ASP A 37 -17.86 -16.72 9.38
C ASP A 37 -16.92 -17.29 8.32
N GLU A 38 -16.85 -16.71 7.12
CA GLU A 38 -15.94 -17.11 6.05
C GLU A 38 -14.46 -16.94 6.45
N VAL A 39 -14.11 -15.84 7.13
CA VAL A 39 -12.77 -15.63 7.66
C VAL A 39 -12.46 -16.65 8.76
N SER A 40 -13.41 -16.92 9.66
CA SER A 40 -13.25 -17.92 10.74
C SER A 40 -13.07 -19.33 10.22
N GLU A 41 -13.78 -19.69 9.14
CA GLU A 41 -13.66 -21.00 8.50
C GLU A 41 -12.32 -21.15 7.77
N ARG A 42 -11.89 -20.09 7.09
CA ARG A 42 -10.66 -20.09 6.29
C ARG A 42 -9.39 -20.04 7.10
N PHE A 43 -9.43 -19.33 8.21
CA PHE A 43 -8.26 -19.03 9.04
C PHE A 43 -8.52 -19.44 10.50
N PRO A 44 -8.01 -20.60 10.92
CA PRO A 44 -8.16 -21.06 12.30
C PRO A 44 -7.41 -20.12 13.26
N GLU A 45 -7.95 -20.00 14.45
CA GLU A 45 -7.32 -19.34 15.58
C GLU A 45 -6.08 -20.12 16.03
N ALA A 46 -5.03 -19.41 16.44
CA ALA A 46 -3.87 -20.03 17.07
C ALA A 46 -4.30 -20.62 18.43
N ASP A 47 -4.10 -21.91 18.61
CA ASP A 47 -4.41 -22.53 19.89
C ASP A 47 -3.36 -22.18 20.97
N ALA A 48 -3.74 -22.39 22.24
CA ALA A 48 -2.88 -22.12 23.39
C ALA A 48 -1.64 -23.04 23.47
N VAL A 49 -1.53 -24.03 22.61
CA VAL A 49 -0.44 -25.04 22.59
C VAL A 49 0.66 -24.66 21.59
N GLY A 50 0.47 -23.56 20.82
CA GLY A 50 1.50 -23.07 19.89
C GLY A 50 1.47 -23.75 18.53
N GLU A 51 0.39 -24.41 18.16
CA GLU A 51 0.13 -24.71 16.77
C GLU A 51 -0.15 -23.40 16.01
N THR A 52 0.45 -23.29 14.84
CA THR A 52 0.44 -22.06 14.03
C THR A 52 -0.94 -21.80 13.46
N GLY A 53 -1.80 -21.15 14.24
CA GLY A 53 -3.03 -20.54 13.72
C GLY A 53 -2.72 -19.33 12.84
N ALA A 54 -3.64 -18.97 11.99
CA ALA A 54 -3.51 -17.79 11.14
C ALA A 54 -3.97 -16.51 11.85
N LEU A 55 -4.76 -16.63 12.90
CA LEU A 55 -5.33 -15.51 13.65
C LEU A 55 -4.90 -15.60 15.13
N CYS A 56 -4.66 -14.43 15.75
CA CYS A 56 -4.42 -14.31 17.19
C CYS A 56 -5.70 -14.54 18.02
N ALA A 57 -6.86 -14.30 17.42
CA ALA A 57 -8.16 -14.51 18.02
C ALA A 57 -9.21 -14.68 16.92
N ARG A 58 -10.31 -15.33 17.27
CA ARG A 58 -11.45 -15.45 16.35
C ARG A 58 -11.97 -14.07 15.96
N PRO A 59 -12.39 -13.87 14.67
CA PRO A 59 -13.01 -12.63 14.25
C PRO A 59 -14.26 -12.30 15.04
N GLU A 60 -14.35 -11.08 15.51
CA GLU A 60 -15.43 -10.59 16.35
C GLU A 60 -16.19 -9.47 15.64
N ILE A 61 -17.48 -9.30 16.00
CA ILE A 61 -18.25 -8.15 15.59
C ILE A 61 -18.30 -7.16 16.75
N GLU A 62 -17.75 -5.97 16.52
CA GLU A 62 -17.73 -4.87 17.45
C GLU A 62 -18.56 -3.71 16.85
N GLY A 63 -19.75 -3.45 17.43
CA GLY A 63 -20.70 -2.49 16.86
C GLY A 63 -21.17 -2.93 15.47
N VAL A 64 -20.81 -2.18 14.45
CA VAL A 64 -21.12 -2.45 13.02
C VAL A 64 -19.88 -2.85 12.23
N SER A 65 -18.86 -3.38 12.87
CA SER A 65 -17.58 -3.72 12.27
C SER A 65 -17.17 -5.16 12.56
N VAL A 66 -16.53 -5.82 11.63
CA VAL A 66 -15.83 -7.08 11.87
C VAL A 66 -14.36 -6.77 12.15
N VAL A 67 -13.89 -7.20 13.32
CA VAL A 67 -12.51 -7.00 13.77
C VAL A 67 -11.75 -8.31 13.66
N ILE A 68 -10.63 -8.28 12.94
CA ILE A 68 -9.81 -9.45 12.62
C ILE A 68 -8.39 -9.18 13.08
N ARG A 69 -7.79 -10.12 13.83
CA ARG A 69 -6.45 -9.99 14.41
C ARG A 69 -5.55 -11.10 13.88
N PRO A 70 -4.89 -10.90 12.72
CA PRO A 70 -4.01 -11.91 12.13
C PRO A 70 -2.68 -12.02 12.88
N GLU A 71 -2.11 -13.22 12.90
CA GLU A 71 -0.74 -13.45 13.31
C GLU A 71 0.26 -12.76 12.40
N VAL A 72 1.41 -12.35 12.92
CA VAL A 72 2.41 -11.55 12.20
C VAL A 72 2.80 -12.16 10.85
N ILE A 73 3.00 -13.48 10.84
CA ILE A 73 3.47 -14.20 9.64
C ILE A 73 2.37 -14.34 8.59
N THR A 74 1.12 -14.43 9.01
CA THR A 74 -0.03 -14.67 8.13
C THR A 74 -0.73 -13.39 7.68
N ARG A 75 -0.33 -12.23 8.20
CA ARG A 75 -0.94 -10.92 7.87
C ARG A 75 -1.19 -10.70 6.38
N PRO A 76 -0.19 -10.87 5.49
CA PRO A 76 -0.42 -10.62 4.07
C PRO A 76 -1.47 -11.54 3.47
N LEU A 77 -1.46 -12.81 3.89
CA LEU A 77 -2.42 -13.80 3.42
C LEU A 77 -3.84 -13.49 3.89
N VAL A 78 -3.99 -13.12 5.18
CA VAL A 78 -5.29 -12.78 5.76
C VAL A 78 -5.83 -11.48 5.14
N VAL A 79 -5.01 -10.44 4.99
CA VAL A 79 -5.41 -9.18 4.34
C VAL A 79 -5.90 -9.43 2.92
N ASN A 80 -5.14 -10.20 2.12
CA ASN A 80 -5.53 -10.53 0.75
C ASN A 80 -6.91 -11.23 0.70
N ALA A 81 -7.11 -12.23 1.55
CA ALA A 81 -8.38 -12.97 1.59
C ALA A 81 -9.55 -12.07 2.07
N VAL A 82 -9.34 -11.29 3.13
CA VAL A 82 -10.36 -10.36 3.64
C VAL A 82 -10.76 -9.35 2.55
N MET A 83 -9.82 -8.80 1.80
CA MET A 83 -10.12 -7.90 0.69
C MET A 83 -10.93 -8.60 -0.42
N ARG A 84 -10.62 -9.88 -0.73
CA ARG A 84 -11.41 -10.67 -1.69
C ARG A 84 -12.83 -10.94 -1.19
N PHE A 85 -13.01 -11.24 0.09
CA PHE A 85 -14.31 -11.53 0.69
C PHE A 85 -15.16 -10.26 0.85
N ALA A 86 -14.55 -9.14 1.20
CA ALA A 86 -15.24 -7.87 1.43
C ALA A 86 -15.72 -7.20 0.13
N ALA A 87 -14.95 -7.32 -0.96
CA ALA A 87 -15.23 -6.61 -2.19
C ALA A 87 -16.61 -6.91 -2.82
N PRO A 88 -17.05 -8.16 -3.00
CA PRO A 88 -18.37 -8.45 -3.56
C PRO A 88 -19.53 -8.03 -2.66
N ARG A 89 -19.26 -7.87 -1.36
CA ARG A 89 -20.23 -7.42 -0.35
C ARG A 89 -20.25 -5.90 -0.18
N GLN A 90 -19.43 -5.17 -0.94
CA GLN A 90 -19.27 -3.72 -0.83
C GLN A 90 -18.93 -3.30 0.62
N LEU A 91 -18.00 -4.04 1.24
CA LEU A 91 -17.51 -3.73 2.58
C LEU A 91 -16.11 -3.12 2.49
N ARG A 92 -15.88 -2.05 3.26
CA ARG A 92 -14.60 -1.35 3.34
C ARG A 92 -13.66 -2.08 4.28
N VAL A 93 -12.41 -2.24 3.86
CA VAL A 93 -11.34 -2.83 4.68
C VAL A 93 -10.38 -1.73 5.11
N THR A 94 -10.09 -1.65 6.41
CA THR A 94 -9.16 -0.67 6.97
C THR A 94 -8.12 -1.36 7.84
N SER A 95 -6.92 -0.78 7.91
CA SER A 95 -5.90 -1.12 8.88
C SER A 95 -5.48 0.15 9.61
N PRO A 96 -6.03 0.41 10.81
CA PRO A 96 -5.76 1.64 11.55
C PRO A 96 -4.27 1.85 11.84
N GLU A 97 -3.52 0.79 12.17
CA GLU A 97 -2.10 0.88 12.48
C GLU A 97 -1.25 1.29 11.27
N LEU A 98 -1.69 0.93 10.08
CA LEU A 98 -1.03 1.32 8.84
C LEU A 98 -1.61 2.60 8.23
N GLY A 99 -2.76 3.07 8.71
CA GLY A 99 -3.50 4.15 8.10
C GLY A 99 -3.92 3.84 6.67
N LEU A 100 -4.21 2.57 6.37
CA LEU A 100 -4.65 2.12 5.05
C LEU A 100 -6.17 1.97 5.01
N VAL A 101 -6.77 2.41 3.91
CA VAL A 101 -8.20 2.30 3.61
C VAL A 101 -8.38 1.71 2.23
N ALA A 102 -9.18 0.65 2.14
CA ALA A 102 -9.52 -0.02 0.89
C ALA A 102 -11.05 -0.02 0.73
N ASP A 103 -11.55 0.91 -0.08
CA ASP A 103 -12.97 1.04 -0.41
C ASP A 103 -13.25 0.33 -1.76
N PRO A 104 -14.08 -0.72 -1.80
CA PRO A 104 -14.24 -1.53 -3.01
C PRO A 104 -15.03 -0.85 -4.14
N ARG A 105 -15.65 0.32 -3.90
CA ARG A 105 -16.45 1.02 -4.91
C ARG A 105 -15.64 1.57 -6.07
N GLU A 106 -14.38 1.91 -5.80
CA GLU A 106 -13.45 2.49 -6.77
C GLU A 106 -12.27 1.56 -7.06
N ARG A 107 -12.47 0.25 -6.94
CA ARG A 107 -11.39 -0.72 -7.10
C ARG A 107 -11.07 -0.99 -8.57
N ILE A 108 -9.80 -1.29 -8.81
CA ILE A 108 -9.33 -1.99 -9.99
C ILE A 108 -8.87 -3.38 -9.54
N ASP A 109 -9.34 -4.42 -10.22
CA ASP A 109 -8.90 -5.79 -9.97
C ASP A 109 -7.51 -5.98 -10.63
N ILE A 110 -6.49 -5.87 -9.82
CA ILE A 110 -5.08 -5.97 -10.21
C ILE A 110 -4.31 -6.48 -8.99
N ASP A 111 -3.37 -7.39 -9.21
CA ASP A 111 -2.56 -7.87 -8.11
C ASP A 111 -1.50 -6.82 -7.72
N VAL A 112 -1.50 -6.43 -6.45
CA VAL A 112 -0.57 -5.46 -5.88
C VAL A 112 0.42 -6.20 -4.98
N HIS A 113 1.69 -6.16 -5.37
CA HIS A 113 2.77 -6.81 -4.65
C HIS A 113 3.61 -5.79 -3.91
N ARG A 114 3.78 -5.96 -2.61
CA ARG A 114 4.71 -5.16 -1.81
C ARG A 114 5.89 -6.03 -1.37
N ARG A 115 7.09 -5.56 -1.68
CA ARG A 115 8.35 -6.16 -1.24
C ARG A 115 9.09 -5.15 -0.35
N PRO A 116 8.93 -5.22 0.97
CA PRO A 116 9.72 -4.37 1.86
C PRO A 116 11.20 -4.79 1.77
N THR A 117 12.10 -3.83 1.75
CA THR A 117 13.51 -4.10 1.94
C THR A 117 13.71 -4.54 3.39
N MET A 118 14.34 -5.69 3.57
CA MET A 118 14.80 -6.06 4.90
C MET A 118 16.12 -5.33 5.17
N VAL A 119 16.04 -4.26 5.95
CA VAL A 119 17.22 -3.60 6.50
C VAL A 119 17.73 -4.44 7.66
N GLY A 120 18.70 -5.29 7.37
CA GLY A 120 19.45 -6.05 8.34
C GLY A 120 20.79 -6.37 7.74
N ALA A 121 21.87 -6.00 8.38
CA ALA A 121 23.22 -6.18 7.90
C ALA A 121 23.42 -7.58 7.29
N GLY A 122 23.65 -7.63 5.97
CA GLY A 122 24.23 -8.79 5.29
C GLY A 122 23.29 -9.74 4.58
N ILE A 123 21.99 -9.46 4.43
CA ILE A 123 21.07 -10.33 3.67
C ILE A 123 20.31 -9.51 2.63
N VAL A 124 21.04 -9.03 1.64
CA VAL A 124 20.50 -8.73 0.33
C VAL A 124 20.33 -10.08 -0.36
N ASP A 125 19.15 -10.36 -0.92
CA ASP A 125 18.84 -11.56 -1.73
C ASP A 125 18.59 -12.91 -1.00
N HIS A 126 18.06 -12.93 0.15
CA HIS A 126 17.33 -14.14 0.50
C HIS A 126 15.82 -13.93 0.31
N GLU A 127 15.31 -14.36 -0.88
CA GLU A 127 13.97 -14.94 -0.91
C GLU A 127 13.91 -15.91 0.26
N VAL A 128 13.31 -15.49 1.36
CA VAL A 128 12.96 -16.42 2.42
C VAL A 128 11.87 -17.28 1.83
N ARG A 129 12.29 -18.37 1.19
CA ARG A 129 11.42 -19.36 0.57
C ARG A 129 10.38 -19.74 1.59
N GLY A 130 9.11 -19.46 1.31
CA GLY A 130 7.98 -19.78 2.14
C GLY A 130 7.35 -18.62 2.91
N ARG A 131 7.85 -17.40 2.87
CA ARG A 131 7.08 -16.24 3.36
C ARG A 131 6.10 -15.80 2.29
N PRO A 132 4.80 -15.71 2.62
CA PRO A 132 3.82 -15.17 1.68
C PRO A 132 4.24 -13.73 1.32
N ARG A 133 4.34 -13.46 0.02
CA ARG A 133 4.51 -12.11 -0.49
C ARG A 133 3.30 -11.31 -0.03
N GLY A 134 3.50 -10.08 0.39
CA GLY A 134 2.41 -9.16 0.69
C GLY A 134 1.71 -8.79 -0.61
N THR A 135 0.66 -9.52 -0.98
CA THR A 135 -0.13 -9.26 -2.19
C THR A 135 -1.51 -8.77 -1.80
N LEU A 136 -2.00 -7.78 -2.54
CA LEU A 136 -3.38 -7.32 -2.46
C LEU A 136 -4.07 -7.66 -3.78
N PRO A 137 -5.33 -8.11 -3.77
CA PRO A 137 -6.01 -8.58 -4.99
C PRO A 137 -6.55 -7.45 -5.86
N TRP A 138 -6.59 -6.24 -5.34
CA TRP A 138 -7.08 -5.04 -6.00
C TRP A 138 -6.59 -3.80 -5.27
N VAL A 139 -6.69 -2.67 -5.93
CA VAL A 139 -6.30 -1.36 -5.39
C VAL A 139 -7.36 -0.32 -5.74
N THR A 140 -7.43 0.75 -4.94
CA THR A 140 -8.08 2.01 -5.29
C THR A 140 -7.02 3.09 -5.49
N HIS A 141 -7.37 4.19 -6.14
CA HIS A 141 -6.44 5.31 -6.32
C HIS A 141 -5.91 5.82 -4.96
N GLU A 142 -6.80 6.00 -3.98
CA GLU A 142 -6.42 6.43 -2.63
C GLU A 142 -5.51 5.41 -1.94
N LEU A 143 -5.87 4.12 -2.00
CA LEU A 143 -5.05 3.05 -1.43
C LEU A 143 -3.67 3.00 -2.08
N LEU A 144 -3.58 3.18 -3.39
CA LEU A 144 -2.31 3.22 -4.11
C LEU A 144 -1.41 4.35 -3.60
N ALA A 145 -1.95 5.57 -3.46
CA ALA A 145 -1.22 6.70 -2.92
C ALA A 145 -0.73 6.44 -1.48
N GLN A 146 -1.59 5.84 -0.64
CA GLN A 146 -1.24 5.45 0.73
C GLN A 146 -0.11 4.40 0.76
N LEU A 147 -0.16 3.40 -0.12
CA LEU A 147 0.87 2.36 -0.21
C LEU A 147 2.21 2.92 -0.69
N ILE A 148 2.21 3.79 -1.70
CA ILE A 148 3.42 4.49 -2.17
C ILE A 148 4.02 5.32 -1.04
N GLY A 149 3.21 6.05 -0.28
CA GLY A 149 3.66 6.79 0.89
C GLY A 149 4.26 5.95 2.02
N LYS A 150 4.11 4.62 1.97
CA LYS A 150 4.71 3.65 2.92
C LYS A 150 6.00 3.00 2.40
N LEU A 151 6.50 3.41 1.26
CA LEU A 151 7.83 3.05 0.79
C LEU A 151 8.84 3.97 1.51
N LEU A 152 9.32 3.56 2.69
CA LEU A 152 10.07 4.44 3.60
C LEU A 152 11.59 4.28 3.49
N VAL A 153 12.05 3.13 2.99
CA VAL A 153 13.47 2.76 2.96
C VAL A 153 13.88 2.51 1.52
N ASP A 154 15.12 2.90 1.17
CA ASP A 154 15.67 2.62 -0.16
C ASP A 154 15.63 1.13 -0.47
N GLY A 155 15.14 0.81 -1.67
CA GLY A 155 14.84 -0.55 -2.11
C GLY A 155 13.46 -1.09 -1.72
N ASP A 156 12.66 -0.36 -0.91
CA ASP A 156 11.23 -0.68 -0.75
C ASP A 156 10.55 -0.61 -2.11
N ARG A 157 9.75 -1.63 -2.41
CA ARG A 157 9.14 -1.80 -3.73
C ARG A 157 7.65 -2.08 -3.63
N LEU A 158 6.89 -1.47 -4.53
CA LEU A 158 5.49 -1.75 -4.79
C LEU A 158 5.33 -2.05 -6.28
N GLU A 159 4.58 -3.08 -6.62
CA GLU A 159 4.36 -3.49 -8.00
C GLU A 159 2.89 -3.74 -8.24
N LEU A 160 2.36 -3.17 -9.31
CA LEU A 160 1.04 -3.44 -9.84
C LEU A 160 1.21 -4.44 -10.99
N GLU A 161 0.52 -5.56 -10.93
CA GLU A 161 0.69 -6.66 -11.89
C GLU A 161 -0.67 -7.02 -12.50
N VAL A 162 -0.81 -6.85 -13.80
CA VAL A 162 -1.99 -7.27 -14.56
C VAL A 162 -1.85 -8.73 -14.97
N ASP A 163 -0.64 -9.09 -15.40
CA ASP A 163 -0.22 -10.45 -15.76
C ASP A 163 1.32 -10.53 -15.63
N ASP A 164 1.90 -11.70 -15.92
CA ASP A 164 3.34 -11.95 -15.77
C ASP A 164 4.23 -11.02 -16.63
N GLU A 165 3.68 -10.39 -17.66
CA GLU A 165 4.40 -9.60 -18.64
C GLU A 165 4.14 -8.09 -18.49
N ARG A 166 2.96 -7.71 -17.98
CA ARG A 166 2.54 -6.33 -17.83
C ARG A 166 2.48 -5.91 -16.37
N TRP A 167 3.37 -5.02 -16.01
CA TRP A 167 3.51 -4.53 -14.65
C TRP A 167 3.94 -3.07 -14.60
N PHE A 168 3.64 -2.42 -13.49
CA PHE A 168 4.07 -1.06 -13.16
C PHE A 168 4.68 -1.07 -11.75
N ARG A 169 5.91 -0.62 -11.62
CA ARG A 169 6.71 -0.77 -10.40
C ARG A 169 7.16 0.57 -9.87
N TYR A 170 7.11 0.69 -8.57
CA TYR A 170 7.71 1.79 -7.81
C TYR A 170 8.80 1.22 -6.92
N GLU A 171 9.96 1.87 -6.92
CA GLU A 171 11.06 1.53 -6.02
C GLU A 171 11.61 2.80 -5.41
N ARG A 172 11.74 2.85 -4.07
CA ARG A 172 12.37 3.96 -3.40
C ARG A 172 13.88 3.91 -3.63
N SER A 173 14.47 5.03 -4.04
CA SER A 173 15.90 5.15 -4.28
C SER A 173 16.38 6.59 -4.10
N GLY A 174 17.25 6.84 -3.13
CA GLY A 174 17.95 8.11 -2.95
C GLY A 174 17.10 9.36 -2.84
N GLY A 175 15.90 9.27 -2.24
CA GLY A 175 14.97 10.40 -2.09
C GLY A 175 13.98 10.55 -3.26
N CYS A 176 14.05 9.68 -4.26
CA CYS A 176 13.11 9.58 -5.37
C CYS A 176 12.39 8.23 -5.36
N LEU A 177 11.30 8.15 -6.09
CA LEU A 177 10.68 6.92 -6.54
C LEU A 177 11.16 6.65 -7.96
N LEU A 178 11.91 5.59 -8.14
CA LEU A 178 12.17 5.04 -9.46
C LEU A 178 10.92 4.32 -9.92
N ILE A 179 10.44 4.66 -11.10
CA ILE A 179 9.26 4.05 -11.71
C ILE A 179 9.72 3.27 -12.92
N GLU A 180 9.30 2.03 -12.99
CA GLU A 180 9.53 1.16 -14.14
C GLU A 180 8.20 0.59 -14.63
N MET A 181 8.03 0.44 -15.93
CA MET A 181 6.83 -0.13 -16.53
C MET A 181 7.20 -1.08 -17.68
N SER A 182 6.54 -2.22 -17.72
CA SER A 182 6.50 -3.15 -18.84
C SER A 182 5.08 -3.20 -19.39
N GLY A 183 4.94 -2.94 -20.68
CA GLY A 183 3.68 -3.10 -21.42
C GLY A 183 3.53 -4.49 -22.05
N GLY A 184 4.53 -5.38 -21.85
CA GLY A 184 4.59 -6.70 -22.43
C GLY A 184 5.88 -6.94 -23.23
N PRO A 185 6.05 -8.13 -23.82
CA PRO A 185 7.31 -8.55 -24.43
C PRO A 185 7.70 -7.77 -25.69
N GLU A 186 6.75 -7.12 -26.35
CA GLU A 186 6.98 -6.33 -27.56
C GLU A 186 7.21 -4.83 -27.25
N GLU A 187 6.94 -4.40 -26.01
CA GLU A 187 7.13 -3.01 -25.62
C GLU A 187 8.44 -2.82 -24.85
N PRO A 188 9.19 -1.75 -25.13
CA PRO A 188 10.41 -1.45 -24.40
C PRO A 188 10.08 -1.14 -22.93
N LEU A 189 10.96 -1.59 -22.03
CA LEU A 189 10.92 -1.20 -20.63
C LEU A 189 11.08 0.33 -20.53
N ARG A 190 10.11 0.99 -19.88
CA ARG A 190 10.16 2.43 -19.63
C ARG A 190 10.60 2.69 -18.20
N ARG A 191 11.34 3.78 -18.01
CA ARG A 191 11.84 4.21 -16.70
C ARG A 191 11.63 5.70 -16.52
N GLY A 192 11.26 6.07 -15.30
CA GLY A 192 11.10 7.48 -14.92
C GLY A 192 11.37 7.65 -13.42
N THR A 193 11.38 8.90 -12.97
CA THR A 193 11.58 9.20 -11.55
C THR A 193 10.59 10.27 -11.09
N VAL A 194 10.08 10.11 -9.85
CA VAL A 194 9.21 11.09 -9.20
C VAL A 194 9.77 11.35 -7.80
N PRO A 195 9.78 12.60 -7.30
CA PRO A 195 10.15 12.89 -5.93
C PRO A 195 9.28 12.15 -4.91
N VAL A 196 9.85 11.67 -3.80
CA VAL A 196 9.12 10.90 -2.78
C VAL A 196 8.10 11.73 -1.99
N ASP A 197 8.23 13.03 -2.01
CA ASP A 197 7.32 13.97 -1.31
C ASP A 197 6.01 14.26 -2.06
N VAL A 198 5.88 13.73 -3.27
CA VAL A 198 4.67 13.85 -4.09
C VAL A 198 4.08 12.48 -4.50
N PRO A 199 3.74 11.61 -3.53
CA PRO A 199 3.26 10.26 -3.83
C PRO A 199 1.98 10.24 -4.68
N GLY A 200 1.19 11.32 -4.66
CA GLY A 200 0.01 11.47 -5.50
C GLY A 200 0.34 11.43 -6.99
N VAL A 201 1.38 12.13 -7.44
CA VAL A 201 1.80 12.13 -8.86
C VAL A 201 2.20 10.72 -9.31
N ALA A 202 2.92 10.00 -8.46
CA ALA A 202 3.28 8.61 -8.73
C ALA A 202 2.04 7.70 -8.78
N ALA A 203 1.08 7.93 -7.87
CA ALA A 203 -0.18 7.18 -7.85
C ALA A 203 -1.04 7.47 -9.09
N ASP A 204 -1.14 8.74 -9.51
CA ASP A 204 -1.87 9.15 -10.72
C ASP A 204 -1.37 8.39 -11.96
N ALA A 205 -0.05 8.29 -12.11
CA ALA A 205 0.55 7.59 -13.24
C ALA A 205 0.24 6.08 -13.25
N GLY A 206 0.42 5.40 -12.12
CA GLY A 206 0.11 3.97 -12.04
C GLY A 206 -1.38 3.67 -12.11
N TRP A 207 -2.20 4.57 -11.60
CA TRP A 207 -3.66 4.48 -11.73
C TRP A 207 -4.10 4.60 -13.19
N ALA A 208 -3.64 5.65 -13.89
CA ALA A 208 -3.94 5.85 -15.30
C ALA A 208 -3.47 4.68 -16.17
N TRP A 209 -2.27 4.12 -15.88
CA TRP A 209 -1.77 2.92 -16.53
C TRP A 209 -2.70 1.72 -16.30
N ALA A 210 -3.10 1.48 -15.05
CA ALA A 210 -3.96 0.35 -14.67
C ALA A 210 -5.37 0.46 -15.28
N CYS A 211 -5.89 1.70 -15.41
CA CYS A 211 -7.16 2.00 -16.07
C CYS A 211 -7.08 2.03 -17.60
N CYS A 212 -5.91 1.85 -18.20
CA CYS A 212 -5.67 2.07 -19.64
C CYS A 212 -6.01 3.50 -20.10
N GLU A 213 -5.88 4.49 -19.23
CA GLU A 213 -6.07 5.90 -19.52
C GLU A 213 -4.81 6.51 -20.17
N GLN A 214 -4.97 7.66 -20.82
CA GLN A 214 -3.84 8.44 -21.33
C GLN A 214 -3.24 9.29 -20.20
N GLY A 215 -1.96 9.66 -20.34
CA GLY A 215 -1.27 10.55 -19.39
C GLY A 215 -0.21 9.89 -18.51
N TRP A 216 -0.30 8.58 -18.26
CA TRP A 216 0.74 7.86 -17.47
C TRP A 216 2.13 7.92 -18.13
N ALA A 217 2.19 8.12 -19.45
CA ALA A 217 3.43 8.17 -20.19
C ALA A 217 4.24 9.45 -19.94
N GLU A 218 3.62 10.50 -19.45
CA GLU A 218 4.26 11.83 -19.28
C GLU A 218 5.44 11.80 -18.31
N ILE A 219 5.39 10.93 -17.30
CA ILE A 219 6.51 10.75 -16.36
C ILE A 219 7.75 10.09 -16.99
N PHE A 220 7.59 9.47 -18.17
CA PHE A 220 8.66 8.86 -18.95
C PHE A 220 9.10 9.71 -20.13
N GLU A 221 8.41 10.84 -20.40
CA GLU A 221 8.74 11.80 -21.45
C GLU A 221 9.92 12.66 -21.01
N GLY A 222 11.11 12.19 -21.26
CA GLY A 222 12.36 12.85 -20.88
C GLY A 222 13.52 11.89 -20.75
N ASP A 223 13.24 10.62 -20.94
CA ASP A 223 14.26 9.58 -20.81
C ASP A 223 15.06 9.38 -22.13
N ASP A 224 15.69 10.48 -22.61
CA ASP A 224 16.84 10.43 -23.48
C ASP A 224 18.15 10.15 -22.69
N GLY A 225 18.02 9.66 -21.45
CA GLY A 225 19.12 9.43 -20.52
C GLY A 225 19.54 10.66 -19.71
N SER A 226 18.87 11.78 -19.87
CA SER A 226 19.06 12.96 -19.03
C SER A 226 17.96 12.99 -17.95
N VAL A 227 18.34 12.74 -16.70
CA VAL A 227 17.51 13.02 -15.53
C VAL A 227 17.07 14.48 -15.63
N PRO A 228 15.77 14.82 -15.72
CA PRO A 228 15.38 16.21 -15.68
C PRO A 228 15.85 16.76 -14.33
N ALA A 229 16.79 17.69 -14.37
CA ALA A 229 17.20 18.41 -13.19
C ALA A 229 15.94 19.10 -12.67
N VAL A 230 15.41 18.63 -11.54
CA VAL A 230 14.39 19.36 -10.79
C VAL A 230 15.02 20.72 -10.52
N VAL A 231 14.59 21.72 -11.25
CA VAL A 231 14.91 23.12 -10.99
C VAL A 231 14.19 23.48 -9.69
N GLY A 232 14.83 23.12 -8.58
CA GLY A 232 14.52 23.72 -7.31
C GLY A 232 14.88 25.18 -7.44
N ASP A 233 13.89 26.07 -7.39
CA ASP A 233 14.12 27.49 -7.32
C ASP A 233 15.20 27.75 -6.25
N PRO A 234 16.30 28.44 -6.58
CA PRO A 234 17.27 28.80 -5.59
C PRO A 234 16.58 29.77 -4.62
N VAL A 235 16.43 29.33 -3.37
CA VAL A 235 15.99 30.21 -2.28
C VAL A 235 16.94 31.42 -2.28
N ALA A 236 16.41 32.53 -2.79
CA ALA A 236 17.08 33.80 -2.87
C ALA A 236 17.43 34.30 -1.46
N GLY A 237 18.70 34.57 -1.23
CA GLY A 237 19.12 35.65 -0.38
C GLY A 237 19.16 35.37 1.14
N GLY A 238 20.24 34.75 1.61
CA GLY A 238 20.78 35.06 2.94
C GLY A 238 21.83 36.18 2.79
N PRO A 239 21.82 37.21 3.63
CA PRO A 239 22.71 38.37 3.48
C PRO A 239 24.16 38.00 3.81
N ALA A 240 25.07 38.50 2.98
CA ALA A 240 26.51 38.48 3.16
C ALA A 240 26.89 39.05 4.52
N ALA A 241 27.39 38.24 5.43
CA ALA A 241 28.03 38.69 6.66
C ALA A 241 29.45 39.16 6.33
N GLY A 242 29.62 40.44 6.56
CA GLY A 242 30.81 41.22 6.24
C GLY A 242 32.10 40.73 6.88
N GLU A 243 33.16 40.97 6.13
CA GLU A 243 34.54 41.07 6.55
C GLU A 243 34.69 41.95 7.79
N ARG A 244 35.33 41.46 8.81
CA ARG A 244 35.99 42.29 9.80
C ARG A 244 37.40 41.83 10.02
N GLY A 245 38.23 42.68 9.55
CA GLY A 245 39.56 43.04 9.70
C GLY A 245 40.40 42.40 10.82
N ALA A 246 41.57 41.97 10.36
CA ALA A 246 42.70 41.73 11.19
C ALA A 246 43.22 43.05 11.76
N THR A 247 43.51 43.08 13.05
CA THR A 247 44.49 44.01 13.61
C THR A 247 45.34 43.28 14.62
N ALA A 248 46.64 43.30 14.32
CA ALA A 248 47.73 42.86 15.18
C ALA A 248 47.99 43.90 16.28
N ALA A 249 48.56 43.46 17.34
CA ALA A 249 49.66 44.02 18.10
C ALA A 249 49.54 43.85 19.63
N ALA A 250 50.59 43.47 20.12
CA ALA A 250 51.36 43.52 21.31
C ALA A 250 51.29 42.38 22.29
#